data_d11cb8c5119e71d7de0ddc3a8b7df6ac
#
_entry.id   d11cb8c5119e71d7de0ddc3a8b7df6ac
#
_cell.length_a   1.000
_cell.length_b   1.000
_cell.length_c   1.000
_cell.angle_alpha   90.00
_cell.angle_beta   90.00
_cell.angle_gamma   90.00
#
_symmetry.space_group_name_H-M   'P 1'
#
loop_
_entity.id
_entity.type
_entity.pdbx_description
1 polymer ?
#
loop_
_entity_poly.entity_id
_entity_poly.type
_entity_poly.pdbx_seq_one_letter_code
_entity_poly.pdbx_strand_id
1 'polypeptide(L)'
;MNRPDESPKNSIIIYTTEDGLTKIDTTFDGDTVWLSIDQMADLFQRDKSTISRHIKNIFAEGELERDAVVAKFATTAADGKTYQVEFYNLDVIISVGYRVKSKRGTQFRIWATGILKEYMRKGFALDDERLKNLGGGGYFKELLERIRDIRASEKVFYRQVLEIYATSIDYDPKAEISVQFFKKVQNKIHYAIHGQTAAEVIYNRADAEKEFMGLTTFAGNQPTLREATIAKNYLNEKELRAMGQLVSGYLDFAERQAEREQPMTMQDWANHLDRILTMSGEQLLVGNGSVTHKQAVDKATTEYRKYKAKTLSDVEQDYLDSIKF
;
A
#
# COMPACT_ATOMS: atom_id res chain seq x y z
N MET A 1 31.31 -18.19 24.18
CA MET A 1 31.68 -16.90 23.56
C MET A 1 30.40 -16.08 23.45
N ASN A 2 30.17 -15.24 24.48
CA ASN A 2 28.98 -14.39 24.57
C ASN A 2 29.15 -13.22 23.61
N ARG A 3 28.21 -13.03 22.69
CA ARG A 3 28.06 -11.76 21.96
C ARG A 3 27.40 -10.76 22.92
N PRO A 4 27.92 -9.53 23.04
CA PRO A 4 27.24 -8.48 23.78
C PRO A 4 25.96 -8.11 23.00
N ASP A 5 24.89 -7.95 23.75
CA ASP A 5 23.57 -7.49 23.34
C ASP A 5 23.68 -6.00 22.93
N GLU A 6 23.96 -5.74 21.65
CA GLU A 6 23.81 -4.44 21.03
C GLU A 6 22.41 -4.38 20.40
N SER A 7 21.41 -4.15 21.25
CA SER A 7 20.11 -3.68 20.78
C SER A 7 20.33 -2.33 20.08
N PRO A 8 19.91 -2.16 18.84
CA PRO A 8 20.02 -0.86 18.18
C PRO A 8 19.13 0.13 18.95
N LYS A 9 19.77 1.12 19.58
CA LYS A 9 19.07 2.29 20.15
C LYS A 9 18.51 3.12 19.00
N ASN A 10 17.43 2.68 18.41
CA ASN A 10 16.64 3.52 17.53
C ASN A 10 15.74 4.40 18.41
N SER A 11 16.20 5.63 18.68
CA SER A 11 15.35 6.64 19.30
C SER A 11 14.25 7.02 18.32
N ILE A 12 13.03 6.51 18.53
CA ILE A 12 11.87 6.94 17.79
C ILE A 12 11.19 8.03 18.59
N ILE A 13 10.99 9.17 17.94
CA ILE A 13 10.14 10.23 18.45
C ILE A 13 8.71 9.80 18.23
N ILE A 14 8.03 9.29 19.27
CA ILE A 14 6.61 8.95 19.19
C ILE A 14 5.78 10.22 18.97
N TYR A 15 6.17 11.30 19.61
CA TYR A 15 5.46 12.55 19.62
C TYR A 15 6.41 13.67 20.01
N THR A 16 6.53 14.70 19.19
CA THR A 16 7.25 15.92 19.52
C THR A 16 6.25 16.94 20.05
N THR A 17 6.46 17.39 21.28
CA THR A 17 5.65 18.46 21.85
C THR A 17 5.99 19.80 21.16
N GLU A 18 5.04 20.76 21.16
CA GLU A 18 5.23 22.10 20.56
C GLU A 18 6.49 22.81 21.07
N ASP A 19 6.92 22.49 22.29
CA ASP A 19 8.15 23.01 22.90
C ASP A 19 9.41 22.20 22.56
N GLY A 20 9.30 21.13 21.77
CA GLY A 20 10.42 20.29 21.33
C GLY A 20 11.08 19.47 22.43
N LEU A 21 10.58 19.48 23.67
CA LEU A 21 11.27 18.98 24.86
C LEU A 21 11.03 17.50 25.15
N THR A 22 10.06 16.85 24.52
CA THR A 22 9.78 15.44 24.81
C THR A 22 10.31 14.54 23.71
N LYS A 23 11.54 14.10 23.87
CA LYS A 23 12.10 12.94 23.16
C LYS A 23 12.06 11.76 24.12
N ILE A 24 11.33 10.72 23.81
CA ILE A 24 11.35 9.48 24.60
C ILE A 24 12.14 8.47 23.80
N ASP A 25 13.26 8.03 24.35
CA ASP A 25 14.02 6.91 23.81
C ASP A 25 13.16 5.65 23.97
N THR A 26 12.71 5.10 22.87
CA THR A 26 11.87 3.92 22.85
C THR A 26 12.59 2.76 22.23
N THR A 27 12.32 1.56 22.75
CA THR A 27 12.75 0.32 22.11
C THR A 27 11.70 -0.05 21.09
N PHE A 28 12.11 -0.15 19.83
CA PHE A 28 11.26 -0.68 18.78
C PHE A 28 11.51 -2.17 18.67
N ASP A 29 10.45 -2.96 18.79
CA ASP A 29 10.52 -4.39 18.55
C ASP A 29 9.34 -4.75 17.64
N GLY A 30 9.67 -5.16 16.42
CA GLY A 30 8.67 -5.43 15.39
C GLY A 30 7.87 -4.18 14.96
N ASP A 31 6.56 -4.27 15.00
CA ASP A 31 5.62 -3.25 14.48
C ASP A 31 5.12 -2.28 15.57
N THR A 32 5.64 -2.34 16.80
CA THR A 32 5.11 -1.55 17.91
C THR A 32 6.19 -0.89 18.75
N VAL A 33 5.79 0.09 19.53
CA VAL A 33 6.60 0.83 20.48
C VAL A 33 6.29 0.35 21.89
N TRP A 34 7.32 0.19 22.70
CA TRP A 34 7.21 -0.29 24.08
C TRP A 34 7.65 0.78 25.08
N LEU A 35 6.82 1.12 26.05
CA LEU A 35 7.14 2.02 27.15
C LEU A 35 6.92 1.35 28.51
N SER A 36 7.82 1.63 29.44
CA SER A 36 7.62 1.35 30.87
C SER A 36 6.63 2.34 31.49
N ILE A 37 6.15 2.04 32.70
CA ILE A 37 5.32 2.99 33.48
C ILE A 37 6.06 4.30 33.72
N ASP A 38 7.38 4.24 33.94
CA ASP A 38 8.22 5.41 34.17
C ASP A 38 8.25 6.32 32.95
N GLN A 39 8.52 5.73 31.78
CA GLN A 39 8.51 6.46 30.50
C GLN A 39 7.13 7.05 30.18
N MET A 40 6.04 6.33 30.49
CA MET A 40 4.67 6.88 30.31
C MET A 40 4.38 8.01 31.32
N ALA A 41 4.89 7.91 32.55
CA ALA A 41 4.75 8.98 33.56
C ALA A 41 5.43 10.28 33.07
N ASP A 42 6.64 10.16 32.49
CA ASP A 42 7.37 11.27 31.90
C ASP A 42 6.66 11.80 30.64
N LEU A 43 6.23 10.92 29.75
CA LEU A 43 5.50 11.29 28.51
C LEU A 43 4.26 12.14 28.83
N PHE A 44 3.43 11.68 29.75
CA PHE A 44 2.18 12.32 30.08
C PHE A 44 2.26 13.32 31.23
N GLN A 45 3.45 13.51 31.84
CA GLN A 45 3.67 14.36 33.01
C GLN A 45 2.65 14.06 34.13
N ARG A 46 2.64 12.78 34.57
CA ARG A 46 1.79 12.27 35.64
C ARG A 46 2.56 11.30 36.51
N ASP A 47 2.11 11.16 37.77
CA ASP A 47 2.69 10.22 38.70
C ASP A 47 2.52 8.76 38.22
N LYS A 48 3.51 7.92 38.47
CA LYS A 48 3.49 6.48 38.19
C LYS A 48 2.23 5.78 38.72
N SER A 49 1.76 6.19 39.91
CA SER A 49 0.52 5.66 40.53
C SER A 49 -0.71 5.94 39.69
N THR A 50 -0.80 7.13 39.07
CA THR A 50 -1.88 7.50 38.18
C THR A 50 -1.84 6.69 36.89
N ILE A 51 -0.65 6.54 36.25
CA ILE A 51 -0.48 5.70 35.07
C ILE A 51 -0.84 4.24 35.37
N SER A 52 -0.29 3.68 36.48
CA SER A 52 -0.58 2.29 36.89
C SER A 52 -2.09 2.06 37.11
N ARG A 53 -2.81 3.04 37.69
CA ARG A 53 -4.27 2.96 37.87
C ARG A 53 -5.00 2.94 36.54
N HIS A 54 -4.61 3.76 35.55
CA HIS A 54 -5.22 3.74 34.22
C HIS A 54 -4.99 2.39 33.53
N ILE A 55 -3.77 1.84 33.61
CA ILE A 55 -3.44 0.52 33.04
C ILE A 55 -4.29 -0.58 33.70
N LYS A 56 -4.41 -0.57 35.02
CA LYS A 56 -5.28 -1.53 35.75
C LYS A 56 -6.73 -1.45 35.30
N ASN A 57 -7.26 -0.24 35.10
CA ASN A 57 -8.63 -0.05 34.62
C ASN A 57 -8.83 -0.55 33.19
N ILE A 58 -7.86 -0.33 32.28
CA ILE A 58 -7.90 -0.84 30.90
C ILE A 58 -8.08 -2.36 30.89
N PHE A 59 -7.30 -3.07 31.70
CA PHE A 59 -7.43 -4.52 31.82
C PHE A 59 -8.71 -4.96 32.55
N ALA A 60 -9.11 -4.26 33.61
CA ALA A 60 -10.33 -4.58 34.35
C ALA A 60 -11.61 -4.36 33.53
N GLU A 61 -11.62 -3.38 32.64
CA GLU A 61 -12.71 -3.08 31.71
C GLU A 61 -12.73 -4.00 30.49
N GLY A 62 -11.70 -4.85 30.31
CA GLY A 62 -11.58 -5.75 29.17
C GLY A 62 -11.28 -5.05 27.83
N GLU A 63 -10.77 -3.80 27.89
CA GLU A 63 -10.42 -3.04 26.67
C GLU A 63 -9.25 -3.70 25.93
N LEU A 64 -8.26 -4.20 26.69
CA LEU A 64 -7.09 -4.91 26.15
C LEU A 64 -6.79 -6.16 26.97
N GLU A 65 -6.31 -7.21 26.30
CA GLU A 65 -5.83 -8.43 26.95
C GLU A 65 -4.35 -8.28 27.35
N ARG A 66 -4.07 -8.52 28.64
CA ARG A 66 -2.74 -8.27 29.22
C ARG A 66 -1.62 -9.00 28.48
N ASP A 67 -1.81 -10.28 28.18
CA ASP A 67 -0.79 -11.14 27.60
C ASP A 67 -0.42 -10.73 26.15
N ALA A 68 -1.32 -10.00 25.46
CA ALA A 68 -1.08 -9.49 24.11
C ALA A 68 -0.32 -8.16 24.08
N VAL A 69 -0.31 -7.39 25.19
CA VAL A 69 0.14 -5.99 25.20
C VAL A 69 1.18 -5.67 26.27
N VAL A 70 1.63 -6.67 27.06
CA VAL A 70 2.67 -6.51 28.08
C VAL A 70 3.81 -7.47 27.85
N ALA A 71 5.03 -6.94 27.82
CA ALA A 71 6.25 -7.73 27.75
C ALA A 71 7.16 -7.41 28.96
N LYS A 72 8.03 -8.35 29.33
CA LYS A 72 9.03 -8.17 30.39
C LYS A 72 10.40 -8.10 29.76
N PHE A 73 11.10 -6.99 29.97
CA PHE A 73 12.48 -6.83 29.55
C PHE A 73 13.43 -6.72 30.75
N ALA A 74 14.60 -7.29 30.61
CA ALA A 74 15.66 -7.18 31.58
C ALA A 74 16.30 -5.78 31.46
N THR A 75 16.22 -4.97 32.52
CA THR A 75 16.81 -3.62 32.57
C THR A 75 17.84 -3.54 33.65
N THR A 76 19.07 -3.09 33.32
CA THR A 76 20.14 -2.86 34.30
C THR A 76 19.95 -1.48 34.93
N ALA A 77 19.74 -1.45 36.25
CA ALA A 77 19.57 -0.22 36.99
C ALA A 77 20.95 0.42 37.35
N ALA A 78 20.93 1.65 37.86
CA ALA A 78 22.11 2.40 38.23
C ALA A 78 22.95 1.72 39.33
N ASP A 79 22.35 0.79 40.07
CA ASP A 79 23.05 -0.04 41.08
C ASP A 79 23.81 -1.25 40.49
N GLY A 80 23.81 -1.39 39.16
CA GLY A 80 24.42 -2.50 38.43
C GLY A 80 23.63 -3.81 38.46
N LYS A 81 22.42 -3.84 39.05
CA LYS A 81 21.57 -5.03 39.09
C LYS A 81 20.58 -5.04 37.95
N THR A 82 20.26 -6.24 37.48
CA THR A 82 19.29 -6.45 36.43
C THR A 82 17.92 -6.76 37.03
N TYR A 83 16.90 -6.00 36.62
CA TYR A 83 15.50 -6.15 37.03
C TYR A 83 14.63 -6.50 35.85
N GLN A 84 13.61 -7.33 36.06
CA GLN A 84 12.57 -7.57 35.08
C GLN A 84 11.53 -6.44 35.16
N VAL A 85 11.47 -5.60 34.13
CA VAL A 85 10.56 -4.46 34.08
C VAL A 85 9.45 -4.74 33.06
N GLU A 86 8.21 -4.44 33.41
CA GLU A 86 7.09 -4.53 32.48
C GLU A 86 7.08 -3.33 31.54
N PHE A 87 6.97 -3.63 30.27
CA PHE A 87 6.77 -2.67 29.18
C PHE A 87 5.41 -2.92 28.53
N TYR A 88 4.81 -1.87 28.06
CA TYR A 88 3.48 -1.82 27.50
C TYR A 88 3.56 -1.33 26.06
N ASN A 89 2.83 -1.98 25.16
CA ASN A 89 2.85 -1.65 23.74
C ASN A 89 2.11 -0.36 23.42
N LEU A 90 2.08 0.02 22.13
CA LEU A 90 1.43 1.24 21.65
C LEU A 90 -0.06 1.30 21.98
N ASP A 91 -0.77 0.16 22.01
CA ASP A 91 -2.21 0.12 22.32
C ASP A 91 -2.47 0.62 23.74
N VAL A 92 -1.69 0.14 24.70
CA VAL A 92 -1.78 0.62 26.09
C VAL A 92 -1.39 2.09 26.22
N ILE A 93 -0.35 2.53 25.50
CA ILE A 93 0.09 3.93 25.49
C ILE A 93 -1.03 4.85 24.98
N ILE A 94 -1.70 4.46 23.91
CA ILE A 94 -2.85 5.19 23.33
C ILE A 94 -3.98 5.23 24.34
N SER A 95 -4.39 4.10 24.91
CA SER A 95 -5.49 4.00 25.88
C SER A 95 -5.24 4.85 27.13
N VAL A 96 -4.01 4.84 27.64
CA VAL A 96 -3.60 5.72 28.75
C VAL A 96 -3.65 7.20 28.33
N GLY A 97 -3.15 7.54 27.15
CA GLY A 97 -3.12 8.90 26.62
C GLY A 97 -4.52 9.52 26.47
N TYR A 98 -5.52 8.70 26.14
CA TYR A 98 -6.90 9.15 26.06
C TYR A 98 -7.57 9.32 27.43
N ARG A 99 -7.13 8.60 28.47
CA ARG A 99 -7.69 8.63 29.83
C ARG A 99 -7.04 9.67 30.74
N VAL A 100 -5.75 9.98 30.50
CA VAL A 100 -4.97 10.83 31.40
C VAL A 100 -5.38 12.30 31.31
N LYS A 101 -5.66 12.90 32.49
CA LYS A 101 -6.01 14.33 32.59
C LYS A 101 -4.76 15.17 32.85
N SER A 102 -4.01 15.50 31.77
CA SER A 102 -2.86 16.38 31.82
C SER A 102 -2.78 17.25 30.57
N LYS A 103 -1.96 18.33 30.61
CA LYS A 103 -1.69 19.16 29.43
C LYS A 103 -1.08 18.31 28.30
N ARG A 104 -0.11 17.45 28.65
CA ARG A 104 0.53 16.52 27.69
C ARG A 104 -0.46 15.48 27.12
N GLY A 105 -1.34 14.92 27.94
CA GLY A 105 -2.40 14.04 27.43
C GLY A 105 -3.37 14.74 26.49
N THR A 106 -3.66 16.02 26.72
CA THR A 106 -4.48 16.82 25.81
C THR A 106 -3.75 17.05 24.48
N GLN A 107 -2.49 17.42 24.51
CA GLN A 107 -1.65 17.59 23.30
C GLN A 107 -1.56 16.29 22.51
N PHE A 108 -1.33 15.16 23.17
CA PHE A 108 -1.31 13.84 22.54
C PHE A 108 -2.63 13.53 21.81
N ARG A 109 -3.77 13.79 22.45
CA ARG A 109 -5.09 13.57 21.83
C ARG A 109 -5.33 14.48 20.63
N ILE A 110 -4.89 15.74 20.68
CA ILE A 110 -5.00 16.67 19.55
C ILE A 110 -4.18 16.16 18.37
N TRP A 111 -2.93 15.76 18.61
CA TRP A 111 -2.05 15.17 17.60
C TRP A 111 -2.64 13.88 16.99
N ALA A 112 -3.02 12.89 17.81
CA ALA A 112 -3.60 11.64 17.34
C ALA A 112 -4.89 11.86 16.53
N THR A 113 -5.75 12.79 17.01
CA THR A 113 -6.98 13.16 16.29
C THR A 113 -6.65 13.85 14.95
N GLY A 114 -5.57 14.62 14.89
CA GLY A 114 -5.06 15.24 13.66
C GLY A 114 -4.73 14.19 12.60
N ILE A 115 -3.94 13.19 12.97
CA ILE A 115 -3.56 12.06 12.08
C ILE A 115 -4.79 11.29 11.60
N LEU A 116 -5.71 10.95 12.53
CA LEU A 116 -6.94 10.23 12.18
C LEU A 116 -7.82 11.03 11.21
N LYS A 117 -7.99 12.34 11.45
CA LYS A 117 -8.74 13.22 10.54
C LYS A 117 -8.10 13.31 9.17
N GLU A 118 -6.78 13.39 9.11
CA GLU A 118 -6.04 13.42 7.85
C GLU A 118 -6.25 12.11 7.08
N TYR A 119 -6.06 10.97 7.73
CA TYR A 119 -6.29 9.66 7.15
C TYR A 119 -7.74 9.47 6.66
N MET A 120 -8.74 9.83 7.48
CA MET A 120 -10.15 9.71 7.12
C MET A 120 -10.54 10.58 5.92
N ARG A 121 -9.93 11.77 5.79
CA ARG A 121 -10.23 12.72 4.71
C ARG A 121 -9.48 12.38 3.42
N LYS A 122 -8.20 12.01 3.53
CA LYS A 122 -7.30 11.85 2.38
C LYS A 122 -7.05 10.38 2.01
N GLY A 123 -7.26 9.44 2.94
CA GLY A 123 -6.88 8.03 2.81
C GLY A 123 -5.41 7.75 3.14
N PHE A 124 -4.66 8.75 3.58
CA PHE A 124 -3.27 8.62 4.03
C PHE A 124 -2.91 9.71 5.05
N ALA A 125 -1.89 9.45 5.87
CA ALA A 125 -1.18 10.41 6.71
C ALA A 125 0.32 10.11 6.58
N LEU A 126 1.15 11.12 6.30
CA LEU A 126 2.59 10.98 6.04
C LEU A 126 3.38 11.89 6.97
N ASP A 127 4.51 11.37 7.45
CA ASP A 127 5.55 12.13 8.12
C ASP A 127 6.65 12.47 7.09
N ASP A 128 6.46 13.57 6.38
CA ASP A 128 7.34 13.99 5.28
C ASP A 128 8.78 14.20 5.75
N GLU A 129 8.96 14.77 6.94
CA GLU A 129 10.30 15.04 7.49
C GLU A 129 11.02 13.74 7.82
N ARG A 130 10.32 12.79 8.43
CA ARG A 130 10.88 11.48 8.74
C ARG A 130 11.27 10.72 7.48
N LEU A 131 10.42 10.75 6.44
CA LEU A 131 10.71 10.10 5.16
C LEU A 131 11.91 10.72 4.44
N LYS A 132 12.10 12.04 4.52
CA LYS A 132 13.26 12.75 3.96
C LYS A 132 14.55 12.45 4.75
N ASN A 133 14.49 12.46 6.07
CA ASN A 133 15.66 12.30 6.94
C ASN A 133 16.22 10.89 6.98
N LEU A 134 15.42 9.87 6.73
CA LEU A 134 15.85 8.47 6.66
C LEU A 134 16.56 8.10 5.35
N GLY A 135 16.89 9.09 4.50
CA GLY A 135 17.67 8.87 3.28
C GLY A 135 17.01 7.91 2.30
N GLY A 136 15.68 7.84 2.28
CA GLY A 136 14.95 6.95 1.40
C GLY A 136 14.99 5.46 1.80
N GLY A 137 15.19 5.14 3.08
CA GLY A 137 15.18 3.76 3.60
C GLY A 137 13.98 2.92 3.13
N GLY A 138 13.83 1.70 3.63
CA GLY A 138 12.81 0.75 3.17
C GLY A 138 11.39 1.32 3.05
N TYR A 139 10.99 2.19 3.99
CA TYR A 139 9.65 2.82 4.00
C TYR A 139 9.43 3.83 2.87
N PHE A 140 10.46 4.59 2.48
CA PHE A 140 10.36 5.47 1.31
C PHE A 140 10.18 4.67 0.02
N LYS A 141 10.91 3.55 -0.12
CA LYS A 141 10.75 2.65 -1.25
C LYS A 141 9.36 2.02 -1.28
N GLU A 142 8.86 1.57 -0.13
CA GLU A 142 7.50 1.04 0.01
C GLU A 142 6.45 2.08 -0.40
N LEU A 143 6.57 3.32 0.07
CA LEU A 143 5.67 4.42 -0.33
C LEU A 143 5.68 4.63 -1.84
N LEU A 144 6.87 4.67 -2.46
CA LEU A 144 6.99 4.80 -3.92
C LEU A 144 6.32 3.63 -4.66
N GLU A 145 6.46 2.41 -4.16
CA GLU A 145 5.82 1.22 -4.75
C GLU A 145 4.29 1.31 -4.64
N ARG A 146 3.75 1.74 -3.51
CA ARG A 146 2.30 1.98 -3.33
C ARG A 146 1.78 3.07 -4.26
N ILE A 147 2.49 4.20 -4.39
CA ILE A 147 2.10 5.28 -5.31
C ILE A 147 2.08 4.77 -6.75
N ARG A 148 3.10 4.00 -7.16
CA ARG A 148 3.17 3.41 -8.50
C ARG A 148 2.03 2.43 -8.75
N ASP A 149 1.70 1.60 -7.78
CA ASP A 149 0.57 0.65 -7.89
C ASP A 149 -0.77 1.38 -8.01
N ILE A 150 -1.00 2.43 -7.22
CA ILE A 150 -2.20 3.28 -7.33
C ILE A 150 -2.28 3.92 -8.72
N ARG A 151 -1.19 4.51 -9.22
CA ARG A 151 -1.11 5.11 -10.57
C ARG A 151 -1.33 4.06 -11.67
N ALA A 152 -0.80 2.87 -11.52
CA ALA A 152 -0.95 1.77 -12.46
C ALA A 152 -2.29 1.05 -12.37
N SER A 153 -3.15 1.38 -11.39
CA SER A 153 -4.51 0.83 -11.36
C SER A 153 -5.28 1.27 -12.60
N GLU A 154 -5.99 0.34 -13.25
CA GLU A 154 -6.66 0.58 -14.54
C GLU A 154 -7.54 1.83 -14.51
N LYS A 155 -8.30 2.01 -13.44
CA LYS A 155 -9.21 3.16 -13.28
C LYS A 155 -8.48 4.49 -13.16
N VAL A 156 -7.39 4.54 -12.37
CA VAL A 156 -6.62 5.76 -12.13
C VAL A 156 -5.80 6.08 -13.38
N PHE A 157 -5.12 5.10 -13.93
CA PHE A 157 -4.36 5.24 -15.17
C PHE A 157 -5.24 5.77 -16.32
N TYR A 158 -6.41 5.14 -16.54
CA TYR A 158 -7.35 5.57 -17.57
C TYR A 158 -7.77 7.03 -17.36
N ARG A 159 -8.08 7.44 -16.14
CA ARG A 159 -8.47 8.83 -15.83
C ARG A 159 -7.32 9.79 -16.09
N GLN A 160 -6.12 9.50 -15.64
CA GLN A 160 -4.96 10.36 -15.82
C GLN A 160 -4.58 10.49 -17.31
N VAL A 161 -4.63 9.41 -18.06
CA VAL A 161 -4.42 9.44 -19.52
C VAL A 161 -5.52 10.28 -20.19
N LEU A 162 -6.79 10.18 -19.74
CA LEU A 162 -7.87 11.06 -20.21
C LEU A 162 -7.59 12.53 -19.94
N GLU A 163 -7.14 12.87 -18.74
CA GLU A 163 -6.80 14.24 -18.35
C GLU A 163 -5.68 14.80 -19.23
N ILE A 164 -4.63 14.01 -19.49
CA ILE A 164 -3.56 14.39 -20.41
C ILE A 164 -4.10 14.64 -21.82
N TYR A 165 -4.92 13.73 -22.33
CA TYR A 165 -5.49 13.90 -23.68
C TYR A 165 -6.48 15.03 -23.79
N ALA A 166 -7.21 15.34 -22.72
CA ALA A 166 -8.08 16.51 -22.68
C ALA A 166 -7.29 17.83 -22.86
N THR A 167 -5.97 17.81 -22.65
CA THR A 167 -5.09 18.95 -22.94
C THR A 167 -4.62 19.01 -24.41
N SER A 168 -4.89 17.96 -25.21
CA SER A 168 -4.51 17.94 -26.63
C SER A 168 -5.35 18.95 -27.42
N ILE A 169 -4.70 19.65 -28.34
CA ILE A 169 -5.36 20.67 -29.18
C ILE A 169 -6.36 20.10 -30.15
N ASP A 170 -6.27 18.79 -30.45
CA ASP A 170 -7.13 18.03 -31.36
C ASP A 170 -8.03 17.02 -30.63
N TYR A 171 -8.20 17.17 -29.30
CA TYR A 171 -9.03 16.26 -28.53
C TYR A 171 -10.53 16.49 -28.80
N ASP A 172 -11.21 15.43 -29.19
CA ASP A 172 -12.68 15.38 -29.25
C ASP A 172 -13.18 14.16 -28.42
N PRO A 173 -13.88 14.41 -27.30
CA PRO A 173 -14.36 13.34 -26.43
C PRO A 173 -15.39 12.40 -27.09
N LYS A 174 -16.01 12.83 -28.20
CA LYS A 174 -16.98 12.04 -28.97
C LYS A 174 -16.36 11.29 -30.14
N ALA A 175 -15.14 11.62 -30.50
CA ALA A 175 -14.47 10.97 -31.61
C ALA A 175 -14.07 9.54 -31.26
N GLU A 176 -14.37 8.60 -32.15
CA GLU A 176 -13.96 7.20 -32.04
C GLU A 176 -12.43 7.06 -31.89
N ILE A 177 -11.69 7.98 -32.50
CA ILE A 177 -10.23 8.04 -32.43
C ILE A 177 -9.73 8.19 -31.00
N SER A 178 -10.43 8.94 -30.14
CA SER A 178 -10.07 9.11 -28.72
C SER A 178 -10.20 7.81 -27.95
N VAL A 179 -11.26 7.05 -28.18
CA VAL A 179 -11.50 5.74 -27.54
C VAL A 179 -10.47 4.70 -28.00
N GLN A 180 -10.17 4.68 -29.31
CA GLN A 180 -9.19 3.77 -29.89
C GLN A 180 -7.77 4.07 -29.38
N PHE A 181 -7.49 5.34 -29.15
CA PHE A 181 -6.19 5.77 -28.67
C PHE A 181 -5.84 5.17 -27.29
N PHE A 182 -6.79 5.16 -26.35
CA PHE A 182 -6.58 4.54 -25.02
C PHE A 182 -6.23 3.07 -25.12
N LYS A 183 -6.97 2.33 -25.94
CA LYS A 183 -6.70 0.91 -26.18
C LYS A 183 -5.30 0.71 -26.76
N LYS A 184 -4.88 1.61 -27.65
CA LYS A 184 -3.55 1.56 -28.26
C LYS A 184 -2.44 1.82 -27.24
N VAL A 185 -2.60 2.83 -26.37
CA VAL A 185 -1.63 3.13 -25.31
C VAL A 185 -1.53 1.97 -24.31
N GLN A 186 -2.65 1.45 -23.84
CA GLN A 186 -2.68 0.31 -22.94
C GLN A 186 -1.99 -0.91 -23.55
N ASN A 187 -2.31 -1.24 -24.80
CA ASN A 187 -1.69 -2.36 -25.49
C ASN A 187 -0.19 -2.19 -25.71
N LYS A 188 0.28 -0.97 -26.01
CA LYS A 188 1.71 -0.67 -26.13
C LYS A 188 2.47 -0.91 -24.83
N ILE A 189 1.89 -0.47 -23.69
CA ILE A 189 2.50 -0.67 -22.38
C ILE A 189 2.52 -2.16 -22.02
N HIS A 190 1.44 -2.90 -22.22
CA HIS A 190 1.42 -4.35 -22.02
C HIS A 190 2.48 -5.04 -22.87
N TYR A 191 2.52 -4.72 -24.17
CA TYR A 191 3.44 -5.35 -25.09
C TYR A 191 4.92 -5.08 -24.75
N ALA A 192 5.22 -3.87 -24.33
CA ALA A 192 6.57 -3.50 -23.89
C ALA A 192 7.05 -4.38 -22.73
N ILE A 193 6.16 -4.72 -21.78
CA ILE A 193 6.52 -5.44 -20.56
C ILE A 193 6.72 -6.95 -20.79
N HIS A 194 5.88 -7.56 -21.60
CA HIS A 194 5.82 -9.03 -21.70
C HIS A 194 5.53 -9.54 -23.12
N GLY A 195 5.61 -8.70 -24.13
CA GLY A 195 5.48 -9.09 -25.55
C GLY A 195 4.06 -9.48 -25.97
N GLN A 196 3.03 -9.11 -25.19
CA GLN A 196 1.63 -9.43 -25.45
C GLN A 196 0.74 -8.23 -25.24
N THR A 197 -0.30 -8.07 -26.06
CA THR A 197 -1.38 -7.10 -25.78
C THR A 197 -2.23 -7.54 -24.60
N ALA A 198 -3.04 -6.64 -24.04
CA ALA A 198 -3.94 -6.99 -22.96
C ALA A 198 -4.88 -8.16 -23.30
N ALA A 199 -5.39 -8.21 -24.54
CA ALA A 199 -6.23 -9.32 -24.99
C ALA A 199 -5.45 -10.64 -25.08
N GLU A 200 -4.22 -10.61 -25.58
CA GLU A 200 -3.35 -11.79 -25.66
C GLU A 200 -2.98 -12.34 -24.28
N VAL A 201 -2.73 -11.48 -23.29
CA VAL A 201 -2.49 -11.90 -21.90
C VAL A 201 -3.67 -12.71 -21.36
N ILE A 202 -4.88 -12.17 -21.47
CA ILE A 202 -6.08 -12.86 -21.00
C ILE A 202 -6.22 -14.20 -21.75
N TYR A 203 -6.11 -14.17 -23.08
CA TYR A 203 -6.33 -15.35 -23.90
C TYR A 203 -5.34 -16.49 -23.60
N ASN A 204 -4.06 -16.15 -23.39
CA ASN A 204 -2.99 -17.11 -23.19
C ASN A 204 -2.84 -17.57 -21.74
N ARG A 205 -3.25 -16.75 -20.76
CA ARG A 205 -3.04 -17.05 -19.35
C ARG A 205 -4.29 -17.57 -18.63
N ALA A 206 -5.50 -17.26 -19.10
CA ALA A 206 -6.74 -17.80 -18.55
C ALA A 206 -6.84 -19.30 -18.80
N ASP A 207 -6.78 -20.09 -17.72
CA ASP A 207 -6.71 -21.54 -17.77
C ASP A 207 -7.33 -22.14 -16.49
N ALA A 208 -8.46 -22.82 -16.63
CA ALA A 208 -9.20 -23.42 -15.52
C ALA A 208 -8.43 -24.51 -14.75
N GLU A 209 -7.34 -25.04 -15.31
CA GLU A 209 -6.49 -26.03 -14.65
C GLU A 209 -5.45 -25.41 -13.71
N LYS A 210 -5.24 -24.09 -13.82
CA LYS A 210 -4.33 -23.35 -12.95
C LYS A 210 -5.04 -22.89 -11.69
N GLU A 211 -4.28 -22.74 -10.64
CA GLU A 211 -4.73 -22.09 -9.41
C GLU A 211 -5.32 -20.71 -9.74
N PHE A 212 -6.52 -20.40 -9.22
CA PHE A 212 -7.27 -19.17 -9.50
C PHE A 212 -7.38 -18.84 -10.99
N MET A 213 -7.48 -19.84 -11.87
CA MET A 213 -7.49 -19.67 -13.33
C MET A 213 -6.25 -18.98 -13.91
N GLY A 214 -5.13 -18.94 -13.20
CA GLY A 214 -3.93 -18.20 -13.55
C GLY A 214 -3.96 -16.71 -13.17
N LEU A 215 -4.98 -16.25 -12.45
CA LEU A 215 -4.99 -14.91 -11.86
C LEU A 215 -4.01 -14.84 -10.68
N THR A 216 -3.28 -13.74 -10.61
CA THR A 216 -2.33 -13.43 -9.53
C THR A 216 -2.89 -12.40 -8.56
N THR A 217 -3.92 -11.64 -8.98
CA THR A 217 -4.55 -10.58 -8.19
C THR A 217 -6.05 -10.59 -8.39
N PHE A 218 -6.81 -10.65 -7.27
CA PHE A 218 -8.27 -10.57 -7.24
C PHE A 218 -8.74 -10.22 -5.83
N ALA A 219 -10.00 -9.81 -5.66
CA ALA A 219 -10.59 -9.52 -4.37
C ALA A 219 -11.25 -10.78 -3.76
N GLY A 220 -11.18 -10.91 -2.43
CA GLY A 220 -11.80 -12.04 -1.72
C GLY A 220 -11.03 -13.37 -1.88
N ASN A 221 -11.70 -14.50 -1.59
CA ASN A 221 -11.09 -15.83 -1.57
C ASN A 221 -11.04 -16.49 -2.94
N GLN A 222 -11.85 -16.04 -3.89
CA GLN A 222 -11.92 -16.58 -5.25
C GLN A 222 -12.16 -15.49 -6.28
N PRO A 223 -11.56 -15.61 -7.50
CA PRO A 223 -11.75 -14.65 -8.57
C PRO A 223 -13.20 -14.63 -9.06
N THR A 224 -13.62 -13.45 -9.51
CA THR A 224 -14.90 -13.22 -10.19
C THR A 224 -14.71 -13.24 -11.72
N LEU A 225 -15.82 -13.45 -12.46
CA LEU A 225 -15.77 -13.37 -13.92
C LEU A 225 -15.28 -12.00 -14.40
N ARG A 226 -15.67 -10.92 -13.72
CA ARG A 226 -15.21 -9.57 -14.04
C ARG A 226 -13.69 -9.45 -13.92
N GLU A 227 -13.11 -10.00 -12.86
CA GLU A 227 -11.66 -9.99 -12.65
C GLU A 227 -10.92 -10.84 -13.67
N ALA A 228 -11.51 -11.96 -14.10
CA ALA A 228 -10.97 -12.82 -15.14
C ALA A 228 -10.91 -12.15 -16.53
N THR A 229 -11.61 -11.05 -16.75
CA THR A 229 -11.56 -10.27 -17.99
C THR A 229 -10.59 -9.08 -17.95
N ILE A 230 -9.79 -8.95 -16.89
CA ILE A 230 -8.83 -7.86 -16.69
C ILE A 230 -7.39 -8.39 -16.84
N ALA A 231 -6.68 -7.97 -17.87
CA ALA A 231 -5.34 -8.45 -18.18
C ALA A 231 -4.34 -8.26 -17.02
N LYS A 232 -4.39 -7.13 -16.32
CA LYS A 232 -3.51 -6.83 -15.18
C LYS A 232 -3.56 -7.91 -14.11
N ASN A 233 -4.70 -8.57 -13.92
CA ASN A 233 -4.90 -9.58 -12.90
C ASN A 233 -4.14 -10.90 -13.17
N TYR A 234 -3.60 -11.08 -14.36
CA TYR A 234 -2.76 -12.23 -14.76
C TYR A 234 -1.26 -11.92 -14.74
N LEU A 235 -0.87 -10.70 -14.37
CA LEU A 235 0.54 -10.29 -14.36
C LEU A 235 1.22 -10.70 -13.06
N ASN A 236 2.44 -11.18 -13.17
CA ASN A 236 3.26 -11.45 -11.99
C ASN A 236 3.80 -10.15 -11.37
N GLU A 237 4.40 -10.25 -10.20
CA GLU A 237 4.89 -9.09 -9.44
C GLU A 237 5.93 -8.26 -10.23
N LYS A 238 6.83 -8.92 -10.98
CA LYS A 238 7.84 -8.23 -11.79
C LYS A 238 7.19 -7.44 -12.92
N GLU A 239 6.21 -8.04 -13.61
CA GLU A 239 5.45 -7.40 -14.69
C GLU A 239 4.62 -6.23 -14.16
N LEU A 240 3.97 -6.38 -13.00
CA LEU A 240 3.22 -5.31 -12.34
C LEU A 240 4.13 -4.14 -11.95
N ARG A 241 5.31 -4.44 -11.42
CA ARG A 241 6.30 -3.41 -11.05
C ARG A 241 6.81 -2.67 -12.29
N ALA A 242 7.15 -3.38 -13.36
CA ALA A 242 7.58 -2.76 -14.61
C ALA A 242 6.49 -1.89 -15.22
N MET A 243 5.23 -2.36 -15.22
CA MET A 243 4.08 -1.57 -15.67
C MET A 243 3.94 -0.29 -14.86
N GLY A 244 4.00 -0.37 -13.53
CA GLY A 244 3.92 0.79 -12.64
C GLY A 244 5.02 1.82 -12.91
N GLN A 245 6.25 1.37 -13.22
CA GLN A 245 7.37 2.25 -13.55
C GLN A 245 7.18 2.96 -14.90
N LEU A 246 6.78 2.24 -15.93
CA LEU A 246 6.53 2.82 -17.26
C LEU A 246 5.36 3.82 -17.23
N VAL A 247 4.26 3.45 -16.58
CA VAL A 247 3.10 4.33 -16.40
C VAL A 247 3.49 5.60 -15.65
N SER A 248 4.22 5.49 -14.53
CA SER A 248 4.65 6.67 -13.77
C SER A 248 5.56 7.58 -14.59
N GLY A 249 6.53 7.02 -15.32
CA GLY A 249 7.43 7.82 -16.16
C GLY A 249 6.71 8.54 -17.29
N TYR A 250 5.69 7.91 -17.88
CA TYR A 250 4.86 8.55 -18.90
C TYR A 250 4.02 9.70 -18.32
N LEU A 251 3.41 9.51 -17.16
CA LEU A 251 2.62 10.53 -16.48
C LEU A 251 3.47 11.70 -16.01
N ASP A 252 4.63 11.45 -15.42
CA ASP A 252 5.56 12.50 -14.97
C ASP A 252 6.05 13.35 -16.15
N PHE A 253 6.27 12.71 -17.30
CA PHE A 253 6.60 13.44 -18.54
C PHE A 253 5.42 14.31 -18.98
N ALA A 254 4.20 13.77 -18.96
CA ALA A 254 3.01 14.48 -19.39
C ALA A 254 2.70 15.71 -18.50
N GLU A 255 2.80 15.56 -17.18
CA GLU A 255 2.68 16.66 -16.22
C GLU A 255 3.68 17.78 -16.55
N ARG A 256 4.94 17.41 -16.83
CA ARG A 256 5.97 18.39 -17.20
C ARG A 256 5.69 19.11 -18.52
N GLN A 257 5.07 18.48 -19.51
CA GLN A 257 4.69 19.16 -20.76
C GLN A 257 3.52 20.11 -20.53
N ALA A 258 2.54 19.71 -19.69
CA ALA A 258 1.43 20.57 -19.32
C ALA A 258 1.91 21.84 -18.58
N GLU A 259 2.85 21.70 -17.63
CA GLU A 259 3.46 22.85 -16.93
C GLU A 259 4.21 23.82 -17.86
N ARG A 260 4.72 23.34 -18.98
CA ARG A 260 5.40 24.17 -19.99
C ARG A 260 4.43 24.81 -20.98
N GLU A 261 3.13 24.56 -20.84
CA GLU A 261 2.10 25.06 -21.75
C GLU A 261 2.41 24.75 -23.24
N GLN A 262 3.08 23.61 -23.49
CA GLN A 262 3.42 23.19 -24.84
C GLN A 262 2.20 22.54 -25.50
N PRO A 263 1.66 23.13 -26.58
CA PRO A 263 0.53 22.52 -27.28
C PRO A 263 0.96 21.17 -27.89
N MET A 264 0.21 20.12 -27.58
CA MET A 264 0.47 18.77 -28.07
C MET A 264 -0.78 18.19 -28.72
N THR A 265 -0.59 17.48 -29.82
CA THR A 265 -1.65 16.67 -30.44
C THR A 265 -1.72 15.29 -29.79
N MET A 266 -2.82 14.57 -29.99
CA MET A 266 -2.94 13.17 -29.56
C MET A 266 -1.83 12.30 -30.19
N GLN A 267 -1.44 12.59 -31.43
CA GLN A 267 -0.34 11.88 -32.08
C GLN A 267 1.01 12.17 -31.44
N ASP A 268 1.25 13.39 -30.96
CA ASP A 268 2.49 13.73 -30.24
C ASP A 268 2.60 12.93 -28.95
N TRP A 269 1.52 12.77 -28.21
CA TRP A 269 1.48 11.91 -27.03
C TRP A 269 1.80 10.45 -27.34
N ALA A 270 1.25 9.90 -28.44
CA ALA A 270 1.58 8.54 -28.89
C ALA A 270 3.06 8.39 -29.21
N ASN A 271 3.62 9.37 -29.94
CA ASN A 271 5.04 9.37 -30.33
C ASN A 271 5.96 9.47 -29.10
N HIS A 272 5.54 10.24 -28.07
CA HIS A 272 6.29 10.34 -26.82
C HIS A 272 6.31 9.02 -26.05
N LEU A 273 5.19 8.32 -25.98
CA LEU A 273 5.15 6.99 -25.38
C LEU A 273 6.13 6.05 -26.11
N ASP A 274 6.12 6.04 -27.44
CA ASP A 274 7.02 5.20 -28.23
C ASP A 274 8.51 5.54 -27.98
N ARG A 275 8.82 6.84 -27.81
CA ARG A 275 10.19 7.27 -27.45
C ARG A 275 10.60 6.77 -26.06
N ILE A 276 9.72 6.91 -25.07
CA ILE A 276 9.98 6.42 -23.69
C ILE A 276 10.24 4.92 -23.74
N LEU A 277 9.38 4.14 -24.40
CA LEU A 277 9.52 2.70 -24.51
C LEU A 277 10.84 2.33 -25.21
N THR A 278 11.15 2.97 -26.32
CA THR A 278 12.41 2.73 -27.06
C THR A 278 13.64 3.08 -26.23
N MET A 279 13.62 4.23 -25.52
CA MET A 279 14.74 4.63 -24.66
C MET A 279 14.93 3.70 -23.45
N SER A 280 13.85 3.06 -22.99
CA SER A 280 13.90 2.04 -21.94
C SER A 280 14.35 0.66 -22.46
N GLY A 281 14.61 0.52 -23.75
CA GLY A 281 15.03 -0.74 -24.38
C GLY A 281 13.88 -1.72 -24.63
N GLU A 282 12.63 -1.24 -24.55
CA GLU A 282 11.44 -2.07 -24.68
C GLU A 282 11.04 -2.26 -26.16
N GLN A 283 10.35 -3.36 -26.44
CA GLN A 283 9.84 -3.64 -27.77
C GLN A 283 8.56 -2.86 -28.05
N LEU A 284 8.45 -2.30 -29.24
CA LEU A 284 7.24 -1.58 -29.67
C LEU A 284 6.23 -2.54 -30.31
N LEU A 285 4.97 -2.38 -29.93
CA LEU A 285 3.86 -3.07 -30.58
C LEU A 285 3.66 -2.56 -32.01
N VAL A 286 3.79 -3.47 -32.98
CA VAL A 286 3.46 -3.23 -34.38
C VAL A 286 2.05 -3.79 -34.65
N GLY A 287 1.10 -2.91 -34.98
CA GLY A 287 -0.30 -3.31 -35.22
C GLY A 287 -1.16 -3.39 -33.94
N ASN A 288 -2.14 -4.28 -33.96
CA ASN A 288 -3.17 -4.37 -32.90
C ASN A 288 -3.07 -5.67 -32.06
N GLY A 289 -2.05 -6.47 -32.27
CA GLY A 289 -1.96 -7.82 -31.70
C GLY A 289 -2.72 -8.87 -32.51
N SER A 290 -2.62 -10.13 -32.11
CA SER A 290 -3.18 -11.30 -32.80
C SER A 290 -4.55 -11.73 -32.25
N VAL A 291 -4.92 -11.25 -31.06
CA VAL A 291 -6.15 -11.61 -30.35
C VAL A 291 -7.05 -10.38 -30.16
N THR A 292 -8.29 -10.51 -30.55
CA THR A 292 -9.29 -9.45 -30.32
C THR A 292 -9.80 -9.48 -28.87
N HIS A 293 -10.28 -8.35 -28.38
CA HIS A 293 -10.89 -8.26 -27.04
C HIS A 293 -12.04 -9.27 -26.86
N LYS A 294 -12.88 -9.44 -27.90
CA LYS A 294 -13.98 -10.42 -27.87
C LYS A 294 -13.47 -11.85 -27.67
N GLN A 295 -12.47 -12.27 -28.44
CA GLN A 295 -11.87 -13.60 -28.29
C GLN A 295 -11.28 -13.81 -26.88
N ALA A 296 -10.64 -12.79 -26.32
CA ALA A 296 -10.09 -12.85 -24.97
C ALA A 296 -11.19 -13.01 -23.90
N VAL A 297 -12.26 -12.23 -23.98
CA VAL A 297 -13.41 -12.30 -23.06
C VAL A 297 -14.15 -13.65 -23.20
N ASP A 298 -14.37 -14.12 -24.41
CA ASP A 298 -15.00 -15.43 -24.65
C ASP A 298 -14.16 -16.57 -24.06
N LYS A 299 -12.84 -16.53 -24.24
CA LYS A 299 -11.92 -17.50 -23.64
C LYS A 299 -11.96 -17.44 -22.11
N ALA A 300 -11.80 -16.25 -21.52
CA ALA A 300 -11.86 -16.07 -20.06
C ALA A 300 -13.18 -16.54 -19.47
N THR A 301 -14.31 -16.26 -20.15
CA THR A 301 -15.65 -16.71 -19.71
C THR A 301 -15.77 -18.21 -19.76
N THR A 302 -15.23 -18.85 -20.79
CA THR A 302 -15.25 -20.31 -20.92
C THR A 302 -14.42 -20.97 -19.83
N GLU A 303 -13.21 -20.49 -19.61
CA GLU A 303 -12.33 -21.01 -18.55
C GLU A 303 -12.90 -20.75 -17.16
N TYR A 304 -13.52 -19.59 -16.93
CA TYR A 304 -14.18 -19.29 -15.66
C TYR A 304 -15.32 -20.25 -15.34
N ARG A 305 -16.15 -20.60 -16.33
CA ARG A 305 -17.21 -21.59 -16.13
C ARG A 305 -16.67 -22.96 -15.75
N LYS A 306 -15.59 -23.42 -16.40
CA LYS A 306 -14.90 -24.65 -16.07
C LYS A 306 -14.31 -24.60 -14.65
N TYR A 307 -13.67 -23.49 -14.31
CA TYR A 307 -13.09 -23.27 -12.99
C TYR A 307 -14.16 -23.33 -11.90
N LYS A 308 -15.28 -22.60 -12.08
CA LYS A 308 -16.41 -22.62 -11.13
C LYS A 308 -17.04 -23.99 -10.97
N ALA A 309 -17.07 -24.80 -12.00
CA ALA A 309 -17.56 -26.18 -11.91
C ALA A 309 -16.65 -27.10 -11.09
N LYS A 310 -15.39 -26.75 -10.91
CA LYS A 310 -14.39 -27.52 -10.14
C LYS A 310 -14.20 -27.00 -8.71
N THR A 311 -14.48 -25.72 -8.46
CA THR A 311 -14.28 -25.10 -7.15
C THR A 311 -15.57 -25.09 -6.35
N LEU A 312 -15.47 -25.47 -5.09
CA LEU A 312 -16.57 -25.35 -4.14
C LEU A 312 -16.96 -23.88 -3.95
N SER A 313 -18.23 -23.61 -3.79
CA SER A 313 -18.70 -22.30 -3.33
C SER A 313 -18.25 -22.04 -1.88
N ASP A 314 -18.20 -20.77 -1.47
CA ASP A 314 -17.85 -20.42 -0.09
C ASP A 314 -18.76 -21.14 0.93
N VAL A 315 -20.04 -21.30 0.60
CA VAL A 315 -21.01 -22.03 1.43
C VAL A 315 -20.68 -23.52 1.54
N GLU A 316 -20.26 -24.15 0.42
CA GLU A 316 -19.84 -25.55 0.42
C GLU A 316 -18.52 -25.74 1.17
N GLN A 317 -17.59 -24.78 1.06
CA GLN A 317 -16.33 -24.80 1.79
C GLN A 317 -16.57 -24.63 3.30
N ASP A 318 -17.38 -23.66 3.71
CA ASP A 318 -17.77 -23.43 5.12
C ASP A 318 -18.47 -24.68 5.70
N TYR A 319 -19.32 -25.32 4.91
CA TYR A 319 -19.96 -26.58 5.31
C TYR A 319 -18.91 -27.68 5.54
N LEU A 320 -17.99 -27.88 4.60
CA LEU A 320 -16.93 -28.90 4.74
C LEU A 320 -16.01 -28.61 5.93
N ASP A 321 -15.70 -27.34 6.20
CA ASP A 321 -14.86 -26.94 7.33
C ASP A 321 -15.60 -27.11 8.66
N SER A 322 -16.94 -26.96 8.70
CA SER A 322 -17.76 -27.21 9.88
C SER A 322 -17.89 -28.67 10.28
N ILE A 323 -17.69 -29.61 9.35
CA ILE A 323 -17.77 -31.06 9.60
C ILE A 323 -16.41 -31.75 9.75
N LYS A 324 -15.31 -31.02 9.64
CA LYS A 324 -13.97 -31.53 10.00
C LYS A 324 -13.77 -31.42 11.51
N PHE A 325 -14.30 -32.39 12.28
CA PHE A 325 -13.98 -32.66 13.67
C PHE A 325 -13.29 -34.01 13.81
#